data_c491ca2294b796022885198f47cc0b59
#
_entry.id   c491ca2294b796022885198f47cc0b59
#
_cell.length_a   1.000
_cell.length_b   1.000
_cell.length_c   1.000
_cell.angle_alpha   90.00
_cell.angle_beta   90.00
_cell.angle_gamma   90.00
#
_symmetry.space_group_name_H-M   'P 1'
#
loop_
_entity.id
_entity.type
_entity.pdbx_description
1 polymer ?
#
loop_
_entity_poly.entity_id
_entity_poly.type
_entity_poly.pdbx_seq_one_letter_code
_entity_poly.pdbx_strand_id
1 'polypeptide(L)'
;MNTFIEVAEDCPISRAQTPPEKKEKTIASLQYEKIIKNPYQYSSDDIIFECYVIKNNISENEKQEEREKFFSKGQACLRSSPLAKRYGFGIHHNKDEKVALFPIESKEYQDLLNDASVTKTKAMRSKRK
;
A
#
# COMPACT_ATOMS: atom_id res chain seq x y z
N MET A 1 -12.16 6.73 5.93
CA MET A 1 -12.09 6.14 7.29
C MET A 1 -10.66 6.13 7.79
N ASN A 2 -10.43 6.54 9.04
CA ASN A 2 -9.08 6.61 9.60
C ASN A 2 -8.62 5.20 10.01
N THR A 3 -7.90 4.52 9.14
CA THR A 3 -7.54 3.11 9.30
C THR A 3 -6.04 2.90 9.13
N PHE A 4 -5.44 2.09 9.99
CA PHE A 4 -4.05 1.70 9.89
C PHE A 4 -3.94 0.21 9.55
N ILE A 5 -3.31 -0.10 8.42
CA ILE A 5 -3.01 -1.48 8.03
C ILE A 5 -1.66 -1.84 8.67
N GLU A 6 -1.70 -2.73 9.66
CA GLU A 6 -0.50 -3.23 10.31
C GLU A 6 0.23 -4.23 9.42
N VAL A 7 1.53 -4.37 9.64
CA VAL A 7 2.34 -5.39 8.97
C VAL A 7 1.75 -6.77 9.23
N ALA A 8 1.81 -7.65 8.22
CA ALA A 8 1.25 -9.00 8.32
C ALA A 8 1.90 -9.80 9.45
N GLU A 9 1.12 -10.68 10.08
CA GLU A 9 1.61 -11.53 11.17
C GLU A 9 2.78 -12.43 10.75
N ASP A 10 2.78 -12.89 9.50
CA ASP A 10 3.83 -13.76 8.98
C ASP A 10 4.90 -13.03 8.19
N CYS A 11 4.99 -11.70 8.35
CA CYS A 11 6.04 -10.91 7.72
C CYS A 11 7.41 -11.37 8.23
N PRO A 12 8.35 -11.71 7.34
CA PRO A 12 9.61 -12.34 7.76
C PRO A 12 10.62 -11.37 8.38
N ILE A 13 10.35 -10.07 8.37
CA ILE A 13 11.31 -9.06 8.83
C ILE A 13 10.74 -8.24 9.99
N SER A 14 11.64 -7.79 10.88
CA SER A 14 11.28 -6.97 12.03
C SER A 14 11.57 -5.49 11.83
N ARG A 15 12.21 -5.13 10.71
CA ARG A 15 12.50 -3.74 10.33
C ARG A 15 12.13 -3.55 8.86
N ALA A 16 11.59 -2.39 8.53
CA ALA A 16 11.18 -2.11 7.16
C ALA A 16 12.38 -2.11 6.22
N GLN A 17 12.19 -2.66 5.04
CA GLN A 17 13.19 -2.68 3.98
C GLN A 17 12.62 -2.07 2.72
N THR A 18 13.38 -1.16 2.10
CA THR A 18 13.00 -0.61 0.80
C THR A 18 12.98 -1.73 -0.24
N PRO A 19 11.90 -1.85 -1.04
CA PRO A 19 11.89 -2.84 -2.13
C PRO A 19 13.09 -2.67 -3.05
N PRO A 20 13.71 -3.76 -3.50
CA PRO A 20 14.90 -3.66 -4.35
C PRO A 20 14.57 -3.03 -5.70
N GLU A 21 15.48 -2.19 -6.19
CA GLU A 21 15.37 -1.64 -7.52
C GLU A 21 15.80 -2.69 -8.53
N LYS A 22 14.96 -2.93 -9.51
CA LYS A 22 15.22 -3.86 -10.59
C LYS A 22 15.03 -3.15 -11.91
N LYS A 23 15.60 -3.73 -12.98
CA LYS A 23 15.46 -3.20 -14.33
C LYS A 23 13.98 -2.99 -14.69
N GLU A 24 13.15 -3.97 -14.37
CA GLU A 24 11.69 -3.82 -14.40
C GLU A 24 11.19 -3.59 -12.98
N LYS A 25 10.44 -2.52 -12.76
CA LYS A 25 9.92 -2.22 -11.43
C LYS A 25 8.82 -3.20 -11.04
N THR A 26 8.91 -3.70 -9.82
CA THR A 26 7.88 -4.57 -9.24
C THR A 26 6.72 -3.72 -8.72
N ILE A 27 5.59 -4.36 -8.44
CA ILE A 27 4.45 -3.68 -7.80
C ILE A 27 4.87 -3.07 -6.47
N ALA A 28 5.67 -3.79 -5.67
CA ALA A 28 6.17 -3.28 -4.39
C ALA A 28 6.97 -2.00 -4.58
N SER A 29 7.89 -1.98 -5.54
CA SER A 29 8.72 -0.81 -5.83
C SER A 29 7.88 0.37 -6.28
N LEU A 30 6.92 0.15 -7.18
CA LEU A 30 6.05 1.21 -7.68
C LEU A 30 5.18 1.80 -6.57
N GLN A 31 4.58 0.97 -5.74
CA GLN A 31 3.77 1.42 -4.62
C GLN A 31 4.62 2.20 -3.62
N TYR A 32 5.80 1.68 -3.29
CA TYR A 32 6.71 2.32 -2.37
C TYR A 32 7.08 3.74 -2.84
N GLU A 33 7.56 3.87 -4.07
CA GLU A 33 7.95 5.18 -4.61
C GLU A 33 6.79 6.17 -4.61
N LYS A 34 5.62 5.72 -5.04
CA LYS A 34 4.45 6.59 -5.14
C LYS A 34 4.02 7.13 -3.78
N ILE A 35 3.96 6.25 -2.78
CA ILE A 35 3.48 6.62 -1.46
C ILE A 35 4.54 7.39 -0.66
N ILE A 36 5.80 6.93 -0.68
CA ILE A 36 6.86 7.53 0.16
C ILE A 36 7.18 8.98 -0.26
N LYS A 37 7.08 9.26 -1.55
CA LYS A 37 7.32 10.60 -2.08
C LYS A 37 6.12 11.53 -1.95
N ASN A 38 4.94 10.97 -1.71
CA ASN A 38 3.67 11.72 -1.72
C ASN A 38 2.78 11.31 -0.55
N PRO A 39 3.25 11.48 0.71
CA PRO A 39 2.46 11.04 1.87
C PRO A 39 1.12 11.77 1.90
N TYR A 40 0.05 11.01 2.05
CA TYR A 40 -1.33 11.50 2.11
C TYR A 40 -1.80 12.28 0.88
N GLN A 41 -1.21 12.00 -0.30
CA GLN A 41 -1.62 12.64 -1.56
C GLN A 41 -2.56 11.75 -2.39
N TYR A 42 -2.45 10.43 -2.26
CA TYR A 42 -3.20 9.48 -3.07
C TYR A 42 -4.02 8.53 -2.20
N SER A 43 -5.20 8.13 -2.71
CA SER A 43 -5.98 7.06 -2.08
C SER A 43 -5.40 5.69 -2.44
N SER A 44 -5.83 4.64 -1.73
CA SER A 44 -5.40 3.28 -2.07
C SER A 44 -5.79 2.91 -3.51
N ASP A 45 -6.99 3.30 -3.95
CA ASP A 45 -7.45 3.06 -5.31
C ASP A 45 -6.55 3.74 -6.34
N ASP A 46 -6.14 4.99 -6.07
CA ASP A 46 -5.21 5.72 -6.93
C ASP A 46 -3.88 4.98 -7.05
N ILE A 47 -3.34 4.50 -5.95
CA ILE A 47 -2.06 3.79 -5.93
C ILE A 47 -2.17 2.48 -6.74
N ILE A 48 -3.21 1.70 -6.49
CA ILE A 48 -3.42 0.42 -7.17
C ILE A 48 -3.56 0.65 -8.68
N PHE A 49 -4.36 1.62 -9.07
CA PHE A 49 -4.59 1.89 -10.49
C PHE A 49 -3.34 2.44 -11.19
N GLU A 50 -2.61 3.37 -10.56
CA GLU A 50 -1.39 3.92 -11.16
C GLU A 50 -0.35 2.82 -11.41
N CYS A 51 -0.22 1.86 -10.50
CA CYS A 51 0.67 0.71 -10.73
C CYS A 51 0.21 -0.11 -11.93
N TYR A 52 -1.09 -0.32 -12.07
CA TYR A 52 -1.68 -1.02 -13.22
C TYR A 52 -1.38 -0.29 -14.53
N VAL A 53 -1.54 1.04 -14.54
CA VAL A 53 -1.26 1.89 -15.70
C VAL A 53 0.19 1.73 -16.15
N ILE A 54 1.12 1.80 -15.20
CA ILE A 54 2.56 1.69 -15.51
C ILE A 54 2.91 0.29 -16.02
N LYS A 55 2.39 -0.75 -15.37
CA LYS A 55 2.67 -2.14 -15.74
C LYS A 55 2.11 -2.52 -17.11
N ASN A 56 1.02 -1.90 -17.52
CA ASN A 56 0.31 -2.24 -18.77
C ASN A 56 0.43 -1.18 -19.84
N ASN A 57 1.26 -0.16 -19.62
CA ASN A 57 1.50 0.92 -20.58
C ASN A 57 0.20 1.59 -21.08
N ILE A 58 -0.71 1.87 -20.16
CA ILE A 58 -1.98 2.51 -20.48
C ILE A 58 -1.75 3.99 -20.83
N SER A 59 -2.26 4.45 -21.97
CA SER A 59 -2.12 5.84 -22.38
C SER A 59 -3.06 6.76 -21.62
N GLU A 60 -2.74 8.06 -21.57
CA GLU A 60 -3.57 9.07 -20.92
C GLU A 60 -5.00 9.05 -21.47
N ASN A 61 -5.16 8.86 -22.78
CA ASN A 61 -6.46 8.84 -23.43
C ASN A 61 -7.33 7.66 -22.99
N GLU A 62 -6.70 6.58 -22.54
CA GLU A 62 -7.39 5.36 -22.16
C GLU A 62 -7.63 5.23 -20.66
N LYS A 63 -6.99 6.09 -19.85
CA LYS A 63 -7.01 5.95 -18.39
C LYS A 63 -8.40 5.89 -17.78
N GLN A 64 -9.29 6.79 -18.16
CA GLN A 64 -10.61 6.83 -17.54
C GLN A 64 -11.42 5.57 -17.83
N GLU A 65 -11.44 5.13 -19.07
CA GLU A 65 -12.12 3.91 -19.48
C GLU A 65 -11.52 2.68 -18.82
N GLU A 66 -10.18 2.60 -18.80
CA GLU A 66 -9.46 1.48 -18.19
C GLU A 66 -9.67 1.44 -16.66
N ARG A 67 -9.76 2.61 -16.01
CA ARG A 67 -10.04 2.68 -14.58
C ARG A 67 -11.42 2.08 -14.25
N GLU A 68 -12.42 2.42 -15.03
CA GLU A 68 -13.76 1.86 -14.85
C GLU A 68 -13.76 0.34 -15.02
N LYS A 69 -13.10 -0.17 -16.04
CA LYS A 69 -12.96 -1.60 -16.28
C LYS A 69 -12.19 -2.29 -15.14
N PHE A 70 -11.11 -1.67 -14.69
CA PHE A 70 -10.24 -2.21 -13.66
C PHE A 70 -11.01 -2.44 -12.35
N PHE A 71 -11.74 -1.44 -11.88
CA PHE A 71 -12.47 -1.54 -10.63
C PHE A 71 -13.78 -2.33 -10.74
N SER A 72 -14.32 -2.49 -11.94
CA SER A 72 -15.52 -3.30 -12.14
C SER A 72 -15.27 -4.78 -11.84
N LYS A 73 -14.02 -5.22 -11.91
CA LYS A 73 -13.62 -6.62 -11.67
C LYS A 73 -13.34 -6.93 -10.20
N GLY A 74 -13.41 -5.93 -9.32
CA GLY A 74 -13.06 -6.11 -7.92
C GLY A 74 -11.57 -6.33 -7.72
N GLN A 75 -10.87 -5.32 -7.23
CA GLN A 75 -9.42 -5.38 -7.04
C GLN A 75 -9.06 -5.57 -5.57
N ALA A 76 -7.92 -6.25 -5.33
CA ALA A 76 -7.39 -6.40 -3.98
C ALA A 76 -6.96 -5.03 -3.43
N CYS A 77 -7.33 -4.75 -2.18
CA CYS A 77 -6.93 -3.51 -1.52
C CYS A 77 -5.47 -3.59 -1.04
N LEU A 78 -4.97 -2.50 -0.45
CA LEU A 78 -3.59 -2.44 0.05
C LEU A 78 -3.28 -3.41 1.19
N ARG A 79 -4.28 -4.08 1.79
CA ARG A 79 -4.03 -5.18 2.72
C ARG A 79 -3.26 -6.32 2.06
N SER A 80 -3.33 -6.44 0.74
CA SER A 80 -2.59 -7.42 -0.05
C SER A 80 -1.26 -6.89 -0.57
N SER A 81 -0.91 -5.63 -0.25
CA SER A 81 0.33 -5.03 -0.73
C SER A 81 1.55 -5.75 -0.18
N PRO A 82 2.56 -6.03 -1.03
CA PRO A 82 3.83 -6.59 -0.56
C PRO A 82 4.49 -5.73 0.51
N LEU A 83 4.27 -4.41 0.50
CA LEU A 83 4.86 -3.50 1.48
C LEU A 83 4.50 -3.88 2.91
N ALA A 84 3.23 -4.22 3.15
CA ALA A 84 2.77 -4.63 4.48
C ALA A 84 2.94 -6.14 4.71
N LYS A 85 2.95 -6.95 3.65
CA LYS A 85 3.07 -8.40 3.76
C LYS A 85 4.52 -8.85 3.97
N ARG A 86 5.49 -8.18 3.36
CA ARG A 86 6.88 -8.65 3.29
C ARG A 86 7.94 -7.62 3.63
N TYR A 87 7.68 -6.33 3.39
CA TYR A 87 8.71 -5.29 3.52
C TYR A 87 8.63 -4.51 4.82
N GLY A 88 7.65 -4.81 5.67
CA GLY A 88 7.60 -4.25 7.01
C GLY A 88 7.11 -2.81 7.10
N PHE A 89 6.25 -2.36 6.16
CA PHE A 89 5.64 -1.04 6.21
C PHE A 89 4.17 -1.13 6.57
N GLY A 90 3.75 -0.41 7.60
CA GLY A 90 2.34 -0.19 7.87
C GLY A 90 1.81 0.89 6.92
N ILE A 91 0.53 0.83 6.60
CA ILE A 91 -0.11 1.77 5.66
C ILE A 91 -1.26 2.46 6.38
N HIS A 92 -1.14 3.78 6.58
CA HIS A 92 -2.18 4.58 7.21
C HIS A 92 -3.07 5.23 6.17
N HIS A 93 -4.38 5.01 6.30
CA HIS A 93 -5.41 5.70 5.52
C HIS A 93 -6.01 6.77 6.43
N ASN A 94 -5.85 8.04 6.07
CA ASN A 94 -6.40 9.11 6.89
C ASN A 94 -7.92 9.28 6.65
N LYS A 95 -8.51 10.30 7.25
CA LYS A 95 -9.95 10.56 7.13
C LYS A 95 -10.40 10.80 5.69
N ASP A 96 -9.50 11.31 4.85
CA ASP A 96 -9.78 11.59 3.43
C ASP A 96 -9.42 10.40 2.52
N GLU A 97 -9.15 9.24 3.12
CA GLU A 97 -8.79 8.00 2.42
C GLU A 97 -7.44 8.10 1.68
N LYS A 98 -6.57 9.01 2.10
CA LYS A 98 -5.22 9.17 1.54
C LYS A 98 -4.23 8.36 2.37
N VAL A 99 -3.21 7.82 1.71
CA VAL A 99 -2.30 6.83 2.32
C VAL A 99 -0.89 7.35 2.55
N ALA A 100 -0.23 6.83 3.60
CA ALA A 100 1.18 7.06 3.87
C ALA A 100 1.78 5.79 4.47
N LEU A 101 3.11 5.63 4.32
CA LEU A 101 3.83 4.45 4.83
C LEU A 101 4.56 4.77 6.13
N PHE A 102 4.58 3.78 7.02
CA PHE A 102 5.30 3.87 8.29
C PHE A 102 6.09 2.59 8.54
N PRO A 103 7.43 2.69 8.68
CA PRO A 103 8.25 1.50 8.98
C PRO A 103 7.85 0.88 10.31
N ILE A 104 7.87 -0.46 10.38
CA ILE A 104 7.45 -1.19 11.59
C ILE A 104 8.26 -0.80 12.82
N GLU A 105 9.54 -0.46 12.66
CA GLU A 105 10.42 -0.05 13.75
C GLU A 105 10.30 1.42 14.14
N SER A 106 9.48 2.21 13.42
CA SER A 106 9.36 3.64 13.68
C SER A 106 8.46 3.94 14.87
N LYS A 107 8.72 5.09 15.50
CA LYS A 107 7.88 5.59 16.59
C LYS A 107 6.47 5.89 16.08
N GLU A 108 6.36 6.43 14.88
CA GLU A 108 5.08 6.76 14.26
C GLU A 108 4.20 5.52 14.10
N TYR A 109 4.79 4.38 13.77
CA TYR A 109 4.06 3.11 13.69
C TYR A 109 3.45 2.77 15.06
N GLN A 110 4.25 2.87 16.12
CA GLN A 110 3.76 2.60 17.47
C GLN A 110 2.70 3.60 17.92
N ASP A 111 2.87 4.87 17.58
CA ASP A 111 1.88 5.90 17.89
C ASP A 111 0.53 5.59 17.25
N LEU A 112 0.53 5.12 15.99
CA LEU A 112 -0.70 4.73 15.31
C LEU A 112 -1.35 3.50 15.95
N LEU A 113 -0.55 2.53 16.39
CA LEU A 113 -1.07 1.35 17.09
C LEU A 113 -1.76 1.72 18.40
N ASN A 114 -1.27 2.74 19.08
CA ASN A 114 -1.78 3.18 20.38
C ASN A 114 -2.87 4.24 20.29
N ASP A 115 -3.18 4.71 19.08
CA ASP A 115 -4.19 5.75 18.88
C ASP A 115 -5.58 5.13 18.79
N ALA A 116 -6.41 5.38 19.79
CA ALA A 116 -7.77 4.83 19.86
C ALA A 116 -8.69 5.34 18.75
N SER A 117 -8.37 6.50 18.14
CA SER A 117 -9.17 7.05 17.05
C SER A 117 -8.91 6.39 15.70
N VAL A 118 -7.86 5.56 15.62
CA VAL A 118 -7.47 4.86 14.40
C VAL A 118 -7.95 3.41 14.47
N THR A 119 -8.70 2.99 13.45
CA THR A 119 -9.09 1.58 13.29
C THR A 119 -7.89 0.78 12.80
N LYS A 120 -7.59 -0.37 13.43
CA LYS A 120 -6.46 -1.20 13.04
C LYS A 120 -6.95 -2.46 12.34
N THR A 121 -6.23 -2.85 11.29
CA THR A 121 -6.41 -4.13 10.62
C THR A 121 -5.03 -4.61 10.20
N LYS A 122 -4.84 -5.92 10.12
CA LYS A 122 -3.54 -6.48 9.69
C LYS A 122 -3.55 -6.74 8.20
N ALA A 123 -2.38 -6.61 7.58
CA ALA A 123 -2.20 -7.03 6.20
C ALA A 123 -2.48 -8.52 6.07
N MET A 124 -2.86 -8.95 4.88
CA MET A 124 -3.15 -10.35 4.61
C MET A 124 -1.87 -11.18 4.74
N ARG A 125 -1.99 -12.39 5.25
CA ARG A 125 -0.87 -13.31 5.36
C ARG A 125 -0.39 -13.76 3.99
N SER A 126 0.92 -13.97 3.86
CA SER A 126 1.51 -14.52 2.65
C SER A 126 1.27 -16.02 2.53
N LYS A 127 1.13 -16.71 3.68
CA LYS A 127 0.90 -18.16 3.74
C LYS A 127 -0.46 -18.45 4.34
N ARG A 128 -1.13 -19.43 3.80
CA ARG A 128 -2.34 -19.97 4.41
C ARG A 128 -1.93 -20.83 5.61
N LYS A 129 -2.77 -20.83 6.61
CA LYS A 129 -2.60 -21.77 7.72
C LYS A 129 -2.69 -23.20 7.23
#